data_ac66c99b715f703126eb86700b4e8638
#
_entry.id   ac66c99b715f703126eb86700b4e8638
#
_cell.length_a   1.000
_cell.length_b   1.000
_cell.length_c   1.000
_cell.angle_alpha   90.00
_cell.angle_beta   90.00
_cell.angle_gamma   90.00
#
_symmetry.space_group_name_H-M   'P 1'
#
loop_
_entity.id
_entity.type
_entity.pdbx_description
1 polymer ?
#
loop_
_entity_poly.entity_id
_entity_poly.type
_entity_poly.pdbx_seq_one_letter_code
_entity_poly.pdbx_strand_id
1 'polypeptide(L)'
;ARTLARALQVDEDLAEAAALAHDLGHPPFGHSGEDGLAEAMKGFGGFDHNAQTLRVITLLERRYPEFDGLNLAWETLEGVVKHNGPLMKKGDDPAKLPWGFTAYEDWRALELHTHSSVEAQIAALSDDIAYNNHDIDDGLRAGILKLDEVMELPLVGDVFRAVRQQYPDIGTSLTIHEAIRRLIGLMVNDVLEETRARLAASGVDSPEAVRALDHPVVSFSESMLVQLSAVRRFLYANMYLQYKVKRAKEKGKRIVGELFEAFLDDPALLPTEFHRQADTPGSPETARVVCDYIAGMTDRYAIDQHRQLFHVEAWR
;
A
#
# COMPACT_ATOMS: atom_id res chain seq x y z
N ALA A 1 11.17 8.49 1.03
CA ALA A 1 10.85 8.98 2.37
C ALA A 1 12.06 9.64 3.05
N ARG A 2 13.16 8.94 3.34
CA ARG A 2 14.35 9.49 4.06
C ARG A 2 14.89 10.78 3.45
N THR A 3 14.99 10.89 2.13
CA THR A 3 15.49 12.10 1.45
C THR A 3 14.62 13.32 1.74
N LEU A 4 13.29 13.16 1.70
CA LEU A 4 12.34 14.21 2.03
C LEU A 4 12.42 14.57 3.52
N ALA A 5 12.42 13.57 4.41
CA ALA A 5 12.53 13.78 5.86
C ALA A 5 13.79 14.57 6.23
N ARG A 6 14.95 14.17 5.69
CA ARG A 6 16.23 14.89 5.88
C ARG A 6 16.16 16.34 5.39
N ALA A 7 15.58 16.56 4.19
CA ALA A 7 15.50 17.89 3.59
C ALA A 7 14.51 18.81 4.32
N LEU A 8 13.51 18.25 4.98
CA LEU A 8 12.52 18.95 5.82
C LEU A 8 12.93 19.03 7.30
N GLN A 9 14.03 18.38 7.69
CA GLN A 9 14.55 18.35 9.06
C GLN A 9 13.56 17.71 10.07
N VAL A 10 12.87 16.64 9.62
CA VAL A 10 12.02 15.77 10.46
C VAL A 10 12.68 14.42 10.63
N ASP A 11 12.09 13.52 11.41
CA ASP A 11 12.71 12.24 11.77
C ASP A 11 12.77 11.28 10.58
N GLU A 12 14.00 10.96 10.15
CA GLU A 12 14.25 10.06 9.01
C GLU A 12 13.84 8.62 9.29
N ASP A 13 14.02 8.18 10.53
CA ASP A 13 13.79 6.77 10.91
C ASP A 13 12.30 6.51 11.07
N LEU A 14 11.52 7.48 11.59
CA LEU A 14 10.05 7.41 11.59
C LEU A 14 9.48 7.41 10.17
N ALA A 15 9.98 8.27 9.28
CA ALA A 15 9.53 8.32 7.90
C ALA A 15 9.86 7.02 7.15
N GLU A 16 11.04 6.43 7.40
CA GLU A 16 11.43 5.13 6.83
C GLU A 16 10.57 4.00 7.38
N ALA A 17 10.38 3.94 8.71
CA ALA A 17 9.57 2.92 9.35
C ALA A 17 8.13 2.92 8.83
N ALA A 18 7.51 4.10 8.72
CA ALA A 18 6.18 4.25 8.15
C ALA A 18 6.14 3.80 6.67
N ALA A 19 7.11 4.22 5.86
CA ALA A 19 7.19 3.84 4.45
C ALA A 19 7.43 2.33 4.24
N LEU A 20 8.15 1.66 5.13
CA LEU A 20 8.40 0.22 5.04
C LEU A 20 7.23 -0.61 5.57
N ALA A 21 6.45 -0.08 6.51
CA ALA A 21 5.45 -0.85 7.22
C ALA A 21 4.01 -0.66 6.70
N HIS A 22 3.70 0.45 5.99
CA HIS A 22 2.32 0.82 5.69
C HIS A 22 1.53 -0.26 4.93
N ASP A 23 2.19 -1.05 4.08
CA ASP A 23 1.59 -2.05 3.19
C ASP A 23 1.81 -3.51 3.62
N LEU A 24 2.34 -3.76 4.84
CA LEU A 24 2.61 -5.13 5.33
C LEU A 24 1.35 -6.01 5.41
N GLY A 25 0.18 -5.43 5.45
CA GLY A 25 -1.10 -6.13 5.49
C GLY A 25 -1.67 -6.50 4.12
N HIS A 26 -1.00 -6.17 3.02
CA HIS A 26 -1.46 -6.60 1.71
C HIS A 26 -1.39 -8.12 1.56
N PRO A 27 -2.49 -8.75 1.11
CA PRO A 27 -2.51 -10.18 0.82
C PRO A 27 -1.78 -10.47 -0.50
N PRO A 28 -1.57 -11.77 -0.84
CA PRO A 28 -1.02 -12.13 -2.13
C PRO A 28 -1.85 -11.52 -3.26
N PHE A 29 -1.20 -11.14 -4.35
CA PHE A 29 -1.75 -10.45 -5.53
C PHE A 29 -2.21 -9.00 -5.25
N GLY A 30 -1.78 -8.38 -4.16
CA GLY A 30 -2.06 -6.98 -3.81
C GLY A 30 -3.56 -6.69 -3.76
N HIS A 31 -4.00 -5.58 -4.36
CA HIS A 31 -5.42 -5.20 -4.36
C HIS A 31 -6.38 -6.26 -4.94
N SER A 32 -5.91 -7.13 -5.83
CA SER A 32 -6.78 -8.20 -6.36
C SER A 32 -7.06 -9.29 -5.34
N GLY A 33 -6.04 -9.62 -4.53
CA GLY A 33 -6.21 -10.52 -3.38
C GLY A 33 -7.02 -9.89 -2.27
N GLU A 34 -6.83 -8.59 -2.04
CA GLU A 34 -7.64 -7.80 -1.12
C GLU A 34 -9.12 -7.84 -1.50
N ASP A 35 -9.46 -7.58 -2.77
CA ASP A 35 -10.84 -7.72 -3.27
C ASP A 35 -11.38 -9.15 -3.01
N GLY A 36 -10.54 -10.17 -3.18
CA GLY A 36 -10.89 -11.57 -2.90
C GLY A 36 -11.19 -11.83 -1.44
N LEU A 37 -10.28 -11.39 -0.53
CA LEU A 37 -10.48 -11.53 0.91
C LEU A 37 -11.64 -10.67 1.43
N ALA A 38 -11.81 -9.44 0.92
CA ALA A 38 -12.90 -8.57 1.32
C ALA A 38 -14.27 -9.20 0.98
N GLU A 39 -14.39 -9.83 -0.19
CA GLU A 39 -15.60 -10.55 -0.58
C GLU A 39 -15.83 -11.79 0.31
N ALA A 40 -14.80 -12.60 0.52
CA ALA A 40 -14.87 -13.81 1.35
C ALA A 40 -15.20 -13.50 2.81
N MET A 41 -14.64 -12.42 3.34
CA MET A 41 -14.82 -11.97 4.72
C MET A 41 -16.08 -11.12 4.94
N LYS A 42 -16.90 -10.86 3.93
CA LYS A 42 -18.08 -9.98 4.02
C LYS A 42 -19.06 -10.33 5.16
N GLY A 43 -19.21 -11.63 5.46
CA GLY A 43 -20.03 -12.10 6.57
C GLY A 43 -19.30 -12.16 7.92
N PHE A 44 -17.99 -11.89 7.97
CA PHE A 44 -17.10 -12.10 9.09
C PHE A 44 -16.33 -10.85 9.54
N GLY A 45 -16.87 -9.66 9.29
CA GLY A 45 -16.28 -8.38 9.68
C GLY A 45 -15.41 -7.72 8.61
N GLY A 46 -15.35 -8.28 7.40
CA GLY A 46 -14.63 -7.72 6.26
C GLY A 46 -13.10 -7.87 6.33
N PHE A 47 -12.45 -7.36 5.30
CA PHE A 47 -11.00 -7.27 5.19
C PHE A 47 -10.60 -5.89 4.62
N ASP A 48 -9.52 -5.34 5.12
CA ASP A 48 -8.90 -4.09 4.70
C ASP A 48 -7.40 -4.21 4.98
N HIS A 49 -6.55 -3.95 3.97
CA HIS A 49 -5.10 -4.16 4.12
C HIS A 49 -4.45 -3.21 5.14
N ASN A 50 -4.95 -1.97 5.30
CA ASN A 50 -4.41 -1.06 6.32
C ASN A 50 -4.74 -1.54 7.73
N ALA A 51 -5.98 -2.03 7.95
CA ALA A 51 -6.37 -2.65 9.20
C ALA A 51 -5.58 -3.93 9.47
N GLN A 52 -5.28 -4.72 8.42
CA GLN A 52 -4.43 -5.89 8.52
C GLN A 52 -2.97 -5.53 8.82
N THR A 53 -2.45 -4.42 8.24
CA THR A 53 -1.12 -3.89 8.58
C THR A 53 -1.01 -3.65 10.07
N LEU A 54 -1.99 -2.97 10.68
CA LEU A 54 -2.00 -2.75 12.14
C LEU A 54 -1.95 -4.07 12.90
N ARG A 55 -2.74 -5.07 12.48
CA ARG A 55 -2.72 -6.41 13.09
C ARG A 55 -1.38 -7.10 12.95
N VAL A 56 -0.74 -7.02 11.78
CA VAL A 56 0.59 -7.59 11.54
C VAL A 56 1.58 -7.03 12.54
N ILE A 57 1.69 -5.70 12.64
CA ILE A 57 2.73 -5.04 13.45
C ILE A 57 2.44 -5.06 14.97
N THR A 58 1.17 -5.26 15.39
CA THR A 58 0.80 -5.26 16.81
C THR A 58 0.51 -6.64 17.38
N LEU A 59 0.24 -7.66 16.53
CA LEU A 59 -0.24 -8.96 16.99
C LEU A 59 0.39 -10.17 16.26
N LEU A 60 0.40 -10.15 14.91
CA LEU A 60 0.68 -11.36 14.14
C LEU A 60 2.18 -11.65 13.99
N GLU A 61 3.02 -10.63 13.96
CA GLU A 61 4.48 -10.79 13.98
C GLU A 61 4.93 -11.22 15.38
N ARG A 62 5.48 -12.43 15.47
CA ARG A 62 5.97 -13.02 16.73
C ARG A 62 7.49 -13.17 16.68
N ARG A 63 8.19 -12.13 17.09
CA ARG A 63 9.66 -12.05 17.08
C ARG A 63 10.25 -12.09 18.48
N TYR A 64 9.45 -11.78 19.49
CA TYR A 64 9.88 -11.62 20.87
C TYR A 64 9.05 -12.53 21.77
N PRO A 65 9.66 -13.18 22.77
CA PRO A 65 8.91 -14.08 23.67
C PRO A 65 8.05 -13.32 24.70
N GLU A 66 8.36 -12.03 24.94
CA GLU A 66 7.74 -11.23 26.00
C GLU A 66 6.44 -10.54 25.56
N PHE A 67 6.21 -10.39 24.25
CA PHE A 67 5.05 -9.69 23.70
C PHE A 67 4.75 -10.13 22.27
N ASP A 68 3.50 -9.99 21.87
CA ASP A 68 3.06 -10.12 20.47
C ASP A 68 3.38 -8.83 19.69
N GLY A 69 3.49 -8.94 18.37
CA GLY A 69 3.82 -7.84 17.50
C GLY A 69 5.28 -7.37 17.56
N LEU A 70 5.54 -6.18 17.08
CA LEU A 70 6.89 -5.58 16.95
C LEU A 70 7.21 -4.57 18.04
N ASN A 71 6.25 -4.26 18.93
CA ASN A 71 6.40 -3.25 20.00
C ASN A 71 6.88 -1.89 19.47
N LEU A 72 6.25 -1.41 18.40
CA LEU A 72 6.60 -0.14 17.77
C LEU A 72 6.17 1.06 18.62
N ALA A 73 6.90 2.17 18.50
CA ALA A 73 6.53 3.43 19.14
C ALA A 73 5.17 3.94 18.61
N TRP A 74 4.46 4.72 19.44
CA TRP A 74 3.16 5.28 19.11
C TRP A 74 3.18 6.08 17.79
N GLU A 75 4.23 6.88 17.58
CA GLU A 75 4.42 7.69 16.39
C GLU A 75 4.51 6.83 15.10
N THR A 76 5.14 5.66 15.19
CA THR A 76 5.21 4.73 14.07
C THR A 76 3.85 4.09 13.81
N LEU A 77 3.14 3.63 14.85
CA LEU A 77 1.80 3.04 14.73
C LEU A 77 0.80 4.06 14.16
N GLU A 78 0.80 5.26 14.72
CA GLU A 78 -0.02 6.39 14.27
C GLU A 78 0.26 6.70 12.79
N GLY A 79 1.54 6.79 12.45
CA GLY A 79 1.99 7.08 11.10
C GLY A 79 1.56 6.02 10.10
N VAL A 80 1.76 4.74 10.42
CA VAL A 80 1.34 3.61 9.56
C VAL A 80 -0.18 3.60 9.35
N VAL A 81 -0.96 3.80 10.41
CA VAL A 81 -2.42 3.74 10.33
C VAL A 81 -3.02 4.92 9.59
N LYS A 82 -2.45 6.11 9.76
CA LYS A 82 -2.99 7.37 9.20
C LYS A 82 -2.19 7.92 8.00
N HIS A 83 -1.31 7.14 7.37
CA HIS A 83 -0.51 7.64 6.26
C HIS A 83 -1.38 8.23 5.12
N ASN A 84 -2.55 7.67 4.87
CA ASN A 84 -3.53 8.17 3.88
C ASN A 84 -4.48 9.24 4.45
N GLY A 85 -4.24 9.74 5.66
CA GLY A 85 -5.07 10.74 6.33
C GLY A 85 -6.00 10.18 7.40
N PRO A 86 -6.92 11.00 7.93
CA PRO A 86 -7.86 10.58 8.94
C PRO A 86 -8.79 9.46 8.46
N LEU A 87 -9.01 8.43 9.30
CA LEU A 87 -9.89 7.29 9.00
C LEU A 87 -11.36 7.56 9.36
N MET A 88 -11.61 8.57 10.17
CA MET A 88 -12.96 8.94 10.61
C MET A 88 -13.01 10.43 10.94
N LYS A 89 -14.20 10.99 11.05
CA LYS A 89 -14.39 12.33 11.61
C LYS A 89 -14.62 12.25 13.13
N LYS A 90 -14.33 13.32 13.83
CA LYS A 90 -14.62 13.42 15.26
C LYS A 90 -16.12 13.24 15.52
N GLY A 91 -16.47 12.20 16.28
CA GLY A 91 -17.87 11.88 16.60
C GLY A 91 -18.53 10.84 15.66
N ASP A 92 -17.81 10.35 14.66
CA ASP A 92 -18.29 9.22 13.84
C ASP A 92 -18.41 7.94 14.69
N ASP A 93 -19.28 7.04 14.27
CA ASP A 93 -19.45 5.73 14.89
C ASP A 93 -18.24 4.81 14.56
N PRO A 94 -17.47 4.38 15.57
CA PRO A 94 -16.34 3.48 15.38
C PRO A 94 -16.70 2.12 14.76
N ALA A 95 -17.97 1.71 14.85
CA ALA A 95 -18.43 0.46 14.23
C ALA A 95 -18.37 0.48 12.69
N LYS A 96 -18.16 1.65 12.09
CA LYS A 96 -17.94 1.80 10.64
C LYS A 96 -16.50 1.58 10.21
N LEU A 97 -15.56 1.57 11.15
CA LEU A 97 -14.16 1.26 10.85
C LEU A 97 -14.02 -0.23 10.50
N PRO A 98 -13.10 -0.59 9.61
CA PRO A 98 -12.71 -1.98 9.43
C PRO A 98 -12.33 -2.61 10.77
N TRP A 99 -12.81 -3.84 11.00
CA TRP A 99 -12.69 -4.53 12.28
C TRP A 99 -11.25 -4.57 12.81
N GLY A 100 -10.25 -4.74 11.96
CA GLY A 100 -8.85 -4.86 12.37
C GLY A 100 -8.32 -3.62 13.10
N PHE A 101 -8.86 -2.41 12.84
CA PHE A 101 -8.51 -1.23 13.61
C PHE A 101 -9.06 -1.30 15.04
N THR A 102 -10.33 -1.64 15.19
CA THR A 102 -10.99 -1.66 16.51
C THR A 102 -10.62 -2.89 17.33
N ALA A 103 -10.02 -3.91 16.73
CA ALA A 103 -9.49 -5.07 17.41
C ALA A 103 -8.17 -4.79 18.16
N TYR A 104 -7.45 -3.73 17.81
CA TYR A 104 -6.31 -3.25 18.58
C TYR A 104 -6.78 -2.55 19.85
N GLU A 105 -6.34 -2.99 21.04
CA GLU A 105 -6.85 -2.51 22.33
C GLU A 105 -6.71 -0.99 22.48
N ASP A 106 -5.57 -0.44 22.09
CA ASP A 106 -5.25 0.98 22.21
C ASP A 106 -5.60 1.82 20.97
N TRP A 107 -6.47 1.35 20.09
CA TRP A 107 -6.81 2.04 18.85
C TRP A 107 -7.29 3.50 19.03
N ARG A 108 -7.94 3.79 20.18
CA ARG A 108 -8.41 5.15 20.50
C ARG A 108 -7.27 6.12 20.74
N ALA A 109 -6.15 5.62 21.27
CA ALA A 109 -4.94 6.43 21.49
C ALA A 109 -4.28 6.86 20.18
N LEU A 110 -4.59 6.19 19.04
CA LEU A 110 -4.07 6.57 17.71
C LEU A 110 -4.78 7.78 17.10
N GLU A 111 -5.80 8.34 17.77
CA GLU A 111 -6.49 9.56 17.34
C GLU A 111 -6.91 9.55 15.86
N LEU A 112 -7.61 8.48 15.43
CA LEU A 112 -7.95 8.20 14.03
C LEU A 112 -8.71 9.30 13.29
N HIS A 113 -9.12 10.36 14.00
CA HIS A 113 -9.84 11.50 13.46
C HIS A 113 -8.94 12.71 13.15
N THR A 114 -7.64 12.62 13.41
CA THR A 114 -6.65 13.66 13.13
C THR A 114 -5.80 13.29 11.92
N HIS A 115 -5.13 14.26 11.31
CA HIS A 115 -4.08 13.98 10.33
C HIS A 115 -2.89 13.27 11.01
N SER A 116 -2.04 12.65 10.20
CA SER A 116 -0.80 12.02 10.65
C SER A 116 0.34 13.05 10.80
N SER A 117 1.43 12.61 11.41
CA SER A 117 2.69 13.38 11.44
C SER A 117 3.21 13.71 10.04
N VAL A 118 4.16 14.66 9.96
CA VAL A 118 4.84 15.00 8.69
C VAL A 118 5.54 13.78 8.10
N GLU A 119 6.17 12.96 8.93
CA GLU A 119 6.89 11.75 8.56
C GLU A 119 5.97 10.73 7.86
N ALA A 120 4.79 10.52 8.39
CA ALA A 120 3.81 9.61 7.80
C ALA A 120 3.21 10.15 6.49
N GLN A 121 2.96 11.45 6.43
CA GLN A 121 2.54 12.11 5.19
C GLN A 121 3.65 12.01 4.11
N ILE A 122 4.93 12.12 4.50
CA ILE A 122 6.08 11.87 3.62
C ILE A 122 6.08 10.43 3.12
N ALA A 123 5.81 9.45 3.99
CA ALA A 123 5.74 8.04 3.61
C ALA A 123 4.69 7.82 2.50
N ALA A 124 3.48 8.34 2.67
CA ALA A 124 2.40 8.25 1.68
C ALA A 124 2.75 8.89 0.34
N LEU A 125 3.30 10.11 0.35
CA LEU A 125 3.72 10.78 -0.89
C LEU A 125 4.91 10.07 -1.57
N SER A 126 5.79 9.45 -0.78
CA SER A 126 6.90 8.66 -1.31
C SER A 126 6.42 7.41 -2.03
N ASP A 127 5.37 6.77 -1.51
CA ASP A 127 4.69 5.66 -2.18
C ASP A 127 4.02 6.12 -3.48
N ASP A 128 3.30 7.23 -3.46
CA ASP A 128 2.71 7.85 -4.66
C ASP A 128 3.77 8.13 -5.74
N ILE A 129 4.94 8.65 -5.36
CA ILE A 129 6.06 8.89 -6.29
C ILE A 129 6.56 7.56 -6.86
N ALA A 130 6.79 6.56 -6.02
CA ALA A 130 7.27 5.24 -6.43
C ALA A 130 6.27 4.58 -7.38
N TYR A 131 5.01 4.51 -7.00
CA TYR A 131 3.94 3.87 -7.75
C TYR A 131 3.77 4.48 -9.15
N ASN A 132 3.62 5.82 -9.27
CA ASN A 132 3.46 6.46 -10.57
C ASN A 132 4.64 6.20 -11.51
N ASN A 133 5.87 6.17 -11.00
CA ASN A 133 7.07 5.99 -11.81
C ASN A 133 7.34 4.53 -12.17
N HIS A 134 7.16 3.61 -11.21
CA HIS A 134 7.35 2.18 -11.45
C HIS A 134 6.31 1.61 -12.41
N ASP A 135 5.07 2.08 -12.35
CA ASP A 135 4.03 1.65 -13.29
C ASP A 135 4.35 2.04 -14.74
N ILE A 136 4.92 3.23 -14.95
CA ILE A 136 5.40 3.64 -16.29
C ILE A 136 6.56 2.74 -16.74
N ASP A 137 7.54 2.50 -15.87
CA ASP A 137 8.71 1.65 -16.17
C ASP A 137 8.27 0.21 -16.51
N ASP A 138 7.46 -0.38 -15.64
CA ASP A 138 6.96 -1.74 -15.80
C ASP A 138 6.07 -1.88 -17.04
N GLY A 139 5.18 -0.91 -17.28
CA GLY A 139 4.32 -0.90 -18.45
C GLY A 139 5.09 -0.83 -19.77
N LEU A 140 6.16 -0.03 -19.82
CA LEU A 140 7.06 0.08 -20.97
C LEU A 140 7.90 -1.19 -21.15
N ARG A 141 8.47 -1.75 -20.08
CA ARG A 141 9.29 -2.98 -20.13
C ARG A 141 8.47 -4.21 -20.48
N ALA A 142 7.26 -4.31 -19.97
CA ALA A 142 6.33 -5.41 -20.31
C ALA A 142 5.73 -5.29 -21.72
N GLY A 143 5.98 -4.19 -22.45
CA GLY A 143 5.42 -3.91 -23.75
C GLY A 143 3.89 -3.71 -23.72
N ILE A 144 3.35 -3.37 -22.56
CA ILE A 144 1.94 -3.00 -22.37
C ILE A 144 1.71 -1.56 -22.84
N LEU A 145 2.63 -0.67 -22.47
CA LEU A 145 2.64 0.73 -22.89
C LEU A 145 3.62 0.93 -24.05
N LYS A 146 3.26 1.81 -24.98
CA LYS A 146 4.15 2.22 -26.06
C LYS A 146 4.84 3.53 -25.70
N LEU A 147 6.14 3.60 -25.98
CA LEU A 147 6.93 4.78 -25.64
C LEU A 147 6.41 6.04 -26.30
N ASP A 148 5.98 5.98 -27.55
CA ASP A 148 5.45 7.14 -28.28
C ASP A 148 4.16 7.68 -27.63
N GLU A 149 3.29 6.81 -27.12
CA GLU A 149 2.08 7.20 -26.38
C GLU A 149 2.41 7.85 -25.02
N VAL A 150 3.40 7.30 -24.29
CA VAL A 150 3.90 7.85 -23.02
C VAL A 150 4.55 9.22 -23.22
N MET A 151 5.22 9.45 -24.36
CA MET A 151 5.84 10.72 -24.68
C MET A 151 4.84 11.86 -25.00
N GLU A 152 3.57 11.56 -25.19
CA GLU A 152 2.50 12.58 -25.32
C GLU A 152 1.95 13.05 -23.97
N LEU A 153 2.31 12.39 -22.88
CA LEU A 153 1.84 12.77 -21.55
C LEU A 153 2.54 14.04 -21.04
N PRO A 154 1.81 14.93 -20.35
CA PRO A 154 2.43 16.05 -19.66
C PRO A 154 3.41 15.54 -18.61
N LEU A 155 4.41 16.29 -18.28
CA LEU A 155 5.53 15.95 -17.39
C LEU A 155 6.41 14.82 -17.95
N VAL A 156 5.82 13.65 -18.20
CA VAL A 156 6.56 12.45 -18.62
C VAL A 156 7.20 12.65 -19.99
N GLY A 157 6.43 13.12 -20.97
CA GLY A 157 6.91 13.35 -22.33
C GLY A 157 8.02 14.40 -22.39
N ASP A 158 7.93 15.45 -21.59
CA ASP A 158 8.98 16.49 -21.53
C ASP A 158 10.30 15.91 -21.04
N VAL A 159 10.26 15.08 -20.02
CA VAL A 159 11.45 14.42 -19.47
C VAL A 159 12.06 13.45 -20.50
N PHE A 160 11.24 12.61 -21.16
CA PHE A 160 11.75 11.68 -22.17
C PHE A 160 12.36 12.43 -23.37
N ARG A 161 11.76 13.52 -23.83
CA ARG A 161 12.32 14.38 -24.88
C ARG A 161 13.64 15.00 -24.47
N ALA A 162 13.75 15.52 -23.26
CA ALA A 162 14.98 16.09 -22.73
C ALA A 162 16.11 15.04 -22.61
N VAL A 163 15.78 13.82 -22.18
CA VAL A 163 16.76 12.71 -22.13
C VAL A 163 17.27 12.36 -23.53
N ARG A 164 16.38 12.21 -24.53
CA ARG A 164 16.77 11.92 -25.91
C ARG A 164 17.58 13.04 -26.55
N GLN A 165 17.26 14.27 -26.23
CA GLN A 165 18.03 15.43 -26.74
C GLN A 165 19.46 15.45 -26.15
N GLN A 166 19.60 15.13 -24.86
CA GLN A 166 20.89 15.15 -24.18
C GLN A 166 21.75 13.92 -24.55
N TYR A 167 21.11 12.78 -24.80
CA TYR A 167 21.76 11.50 -25.07
C TYR A 167 21.15 10.81 -26.31
N PRO A 168 21.39 11.32 -27.52
CA PRO A 168 20.71 10.84 -28.73
C PRO A 168 21.02 9.38 -29.07
N ASP A 169 22.21 8.87 -28.69
CA ASP A 169 22.69 7.56 -29.05
C ASP A 169 22.49 6.48 -27.97
N ILE A 170 21.82 6.80 -26.85
CA ILE A 170 21.55 5.79 -25.82
C ILE A 170 20.38 4.89 -26.22
N GLY A 171 20.52 3.59 -25.95
CA GLY A 171 19.44 2.62 -26.20
C GLY A 171 18.20 2.88 -25.37
N THR A 172 17.06 2.33 -25.83
CA THR A 172 15.72 2.53 -25.21
C THR A 172 15.72 2.21 -23.71
N SER A 173 16.37 1.13 -23.28
CA SER A 173 16.42 0.74 -21.86
C SER A 173 17.06 1.82 -20.98
N LEU A 174 18.19 2.39 -21.41
CA LEU A 174 18.85 3.47 -20.67
C LEU A 174 18.03 4.79 -20.75
N THR A 175 17.35 5.04 -21.86
CA THR A 175 16.45 6.19 -21.98
C THR A 175 15.34 6.11 -20.93
N ILE A 176 14.71 4.93 -20.77
CA ILE A 176 13.66 4.71 -19.76
C ILE A 176 14.24 4.90 -18.35
N HIS A 177 15.35 4.26 -18.01
CA HIS A 177 15.98 4.41 -16.69
C HIS A 177 16.28 5.86 -16.33
N GLU A 178 16.90 6.60 -17.26
CA GLU A 178 17.27 7.98 -17.03
C GLU A 178 16.04 8.89 -16.92
N ALA A 179 15.01 8.65 -17.73
CA ALA A 179 13.76 9.40 -17.65
C ALA A 179 13.05 9.15 -16.31
N ILE A 180 12.90 7.89 -15.86
CA ILE A 180 12.30 7.55 -14.57
C ILE A 180 13.08 8.19 -13.41
N ARG A 181 14.40 8.11 -13.42
CA ARG A 181 15.24 8.77 -12.40
C ARG A 181 14.99 10.27 -12.32
N ARG A 182 14.85 10.95 -13.47
CA ARG A 182 14.56 12.39 -13.52
C ARG A 182 13.14 12.71 -13.07
N LEU A 183 12.16 11.89 -13.45
CA LEU A 183 10.77 12.05 -13.01
C LEU A 183 10.67 11.96 -11.48
N ILE A 184 11.29 10.96 -10.87
CA ILE A 184 11.37 10.85 -9.41
C ILE A 184 11.98 12.11 -8.80
N GLY A 185 13.10 12.59 -9.36
CA GLY A 185 13.75 13.82 -8.88
C GLY A 185 12.88 15.06 -8.96
N LEU A 186 12.13 15.23 -10.06
CA LEU A 186 11.19 16.33 -10.23
C LEU A 186 10.05 16.27 -9.23
N MET A 187 9.45 15.09 -9.02
CA MET A 187 8.38 14.89 -8.06
C MET A 187 8.84 15.13 -6.62
N VAL A 188 10.02 14.63 -6.25
CA VAL A 188 10.62 14.86 -4.91
C VAL A 188 10.85 16.34 -4.67
N ASN A 189 11.39 17.07 -5.64
CA ASN A 189 11.62 18.51 -5.52
C ASN A 189 10.31 19.29 -5.40
N ASP A 190 9.30 18.95 -6.18
CA ASP A 190 7.99 19.59 -6.14
C ASP A 190 7.33 19.40 -4.75
N VAL A 191 7.32 18.19 -4.21
CA VAL A 191 6.81 17.90 -2.86
C VAL A 191 7.58 18.71 -1.80
N LEU A 192 8.91 18.80 -1.94
CA LEU A 192 9.74 19.51 -0.98
C LEU A 192 9.44 21.01 -0.96
N GLU A 193 9.33 21.64 -2.14
CA GLU A 193 9.04 23.08 -2.27
C GLU A 193 7.62 23.40 -1.78
N GLU A 194 6.63 22.63 -2.20
CA GLU A 194 5.23 22.81 -1.79
C GLU A 194 5.05 22.59 -0.28
N THR A 195 5.67 21.55 0.29
CA THR A 195 5.60 21.28 1.72
C THR A 195 6.20 22.40 2.56
N ARG A 196 7.34 22.94 2.14
CA ARG A 196 7.94 24.11 2.81
C ARG A 196 7.03 25.32 2.78
N ALA A 197 6.39 25.58 1.65
CA ALA A 197 5.44 26.68 1.50
C ALA A 197 4.22 26.49 2.41
N ARG A 198 3.66 25.28 2.48
CA ARG A 198 2.51 24.96 3.35
C ARG A 198 2.85 25.05 4.83
N LEU A 199 3.98 24.51 5.25
CA LEU A 199 4.46 24.64 6.64
C LEU A 199 4.64 26.10 7.06
N ALA A 200 5.25 26.91 6.18
CA ALA A 200 5.41 28.34 6.43
C ALA A 200 4.07 29.07 6.50
N ALA A 201 3.12 28.72 5.66
CA ALA A 201 1.79 29.36 5.61
C ALA A 201 0.90 28.95 6.81
N SER A 202 1.00 27.70 7.27
CA SER A 202 0.22 27.19 8.39
C SER A 202 0.66 27.73 9.74
N GLY A 203 1.93 28.17 9.85
CA GLY A 203 2.51 28.66 11.12
C GLY A 203 2.60 27.61 12.23
N VAL A 204 2.51 26.31 11.89
CA VAL A 204 2.64 25.23 12.89
C VAL A 204 4.08 25.12 13.38
N ASP A 205 4.24 24.85 14.66
CA ASP A 205 5.53 24.78 15.35
C ASP A 205 5.74 23.45 16.13
N SER A 206 4.77 22.53 16.02
CA SER A 206 4.84 21.26 16.74
C SER A 206 4.13 20.13 15.93
N PRO A 207 4.50 18.86 16.17
CA PRO A 207 3.82 17.72 15.58
C PRO A 207 2.32 17.66 15.90
N GLU A 208 1.92 18.06 17.11
CA GLU A 208 0.53 18.13 17.56
C GLU A 208 -0.26 19.16 16.75
N ALA A 209 0.35 20.33 16.49
CA ALA A 209 -0.27 21.36 15.66
C ALA A 209 -0.48 20.88 14.21
N VAL A 210 0.47 20.11 13.66
CA VAL A 210 0.31 19.49 12.32
C VAL A 210 -0.85 18.51 12.30
N ARG A 211 -0.95 17.63 13.33
CA ARG A 211 -2.06 16.65 13.42
C ARG A 211 -3.42 17.31 13.55
N ALA A 212 -3.49 18.49 14.15
CA ALA A 212 -4.73 19.22 14.37
C ALA A 212 -5.24 20.01 13.16
N LEU A 213 -4.45 20.12 12.10
CA LEU A 213 -4.88 20.78 10.85
C LEU A 213 -6.04 20.00 10.21
N ASP A 214 -6.82 20.68 9.38
CA ASP A 214 -7.90 20.09 8.58
C ASP A 214 -7.45 19.64 7.17
N HIS A 215 -6.15 19.76 6.90
CA HIS A 215 -5.53 19.39 5.63
C HIS A 215 -4.08 18.90 5.84
N PRO A 216 -3.54 18.09 4.92
CA PRO A 216 -2.15 17.65 4.98
C PRO A 216 -1.20 18.79 4.63
N VAL A 217 -0.02 18.80 5.26
CA VAL A 217 1.05 19.75 4.94
C VAL A 217 2.01 19.22 3.88
N VAL A 218 2.16 17.90 3.77
CA VAL A 218 2.97 17.26 2.71
C VAL A 218 2.08 17.02 1.50
N SER A 219 2.42 17.63 0.37
CA SER A 219 1.61 17.53 -0.86
C SER A 219 2.46 17.86 -2.09
N PHE A 220 2.01 17.41 -3.23
CA PHE A 220 2.41 17.98 -4.51
C PHE A 220 1.81 19.38 -4.70
N SER A 221 2.45 20.20 -5.52
CA SER A 221 1.86 21.46 -6.01
C SER A 221 0.60 21.19 -6.84
N GLU A 222 -0.29 22.17 -6.94
CA GLU A 222 -1.49 22.05 -7.76
C GLU A 222 -1.17 21.73 -9.23
N SER A 223 -0.12 22.36 -9.78
CA SER A 223 0.33 22.09 -11.14
C SER A 223 0.81 20.64 -11.33
N MET A 224 1.54 20.08 -10.36
CA MET A 224 1.99 18.68 -10.40
C MET A 224 0.79 17.72 -10.27
N LEU A 225 -0.15 18.00 -9.39
CA LEU A 225 -1.37 17.19 -9.23
C LEU A 225 -2.18 17.09 -10.52
N VAL A 226 -2.31 18.19 -11.27
CA VAL A 226 -2.99 18.20 -12.58
C VAL A 226 -2.26 17.29 -13.57
N GLN A 227 -0.93 17.37 -13.64
CA GLN A 227 -0.12 16.54 -14.53
C GLN A 227 -0.19 15.05 -14.15
N LEU A 228 -0.05 14.73 -12.85
CA LEU A 228 -0.18 13.37 -12.35
C LEU A 228 -1.58 12.79 -12.57
N SER A 229 -2.62 13.60 -12.47
CA SER A 229 -3.98 13.16 -12.81
C SER A 229 -4.10 12.71 -14.27
N ALA A 230 -3.41 13.38 -15.20
CA ALA A 230 -3.38 12.95 -16.59
C ALA A 230 -2.61 11.61 -16.77
N VAL A 231 -1.46 11.49 -16.09
CA VAL A 231 -0.68 10.24 -16.08
C VAL A 231 -1.49 9.07 -15.53
N ARG A 232 -2.13 9.24 -14.37
CA ARG A 232 -2.95 8.19 -13.72
C ARG A 232 -4.13 7.76 -14.61
N ARG A 233 -4.82 8.71 -15.26
CA ARG A 233 -5.89 8.38 -16.23
C ARG A 233 -5.37 7.57 -17.41
N PHE A 234 -4.20 7.94 -17.94
CA PHE A 234 -3.57 7.20 -19.02
C PHE A 234 -3.21 5.77 -18.60
N LEU A 235 -2.56 5.59 -17.46
CA LEU A 235 -2.21 4.28 -16.91
C LEU A 235 -3.46 3.44 -16.67
N TYR A 236 -4.51 4.03 -16.13
CA TYR A 236 -5.78 3.33 -15.92
C TYR A 236 -6.35 2.80 -17.24
N ALA A 237 -6.45 3.64 -18.26
CA ALA A 237 -7.03 3.25 -19.54
C ALA A 237 -6.16 2.26 -20.34
N ASN A 238 -4.83 2.46 -20.33
CA ASN A 238 -3.92 1.75 -21.23
C ASN A 238 -3.16 0.59 -20.58
N MET A 239 -3.10 0.53 -19.25
CA MET A 239 -2.42 -0.52 -18.50
C MET A 239 -3.41 -1.35 -17.68
N TYR A 240 -4.14 -0.75 -16.73
CA TYR A 240 -5.00 -1.54 -15.81
C TYR A 240 -6.22 -2.15 -16.47
N LEU A 241 -6.77 -1.55 -17.53
CA LEU A 241 -7.87 -2.10 -18.30
C LEU A 241 -7.44 -3.11 -19.40
N GLN A 242 -6.14 -3.33 -19.58
CA GLN A 242 -5.63 -4.32 -20.51
C GLN A 242 -6.09 -5.74 -20.13
N TYR A 243 -6.50 -6.52 -21.15
CA TYR A 243 -7.05 -7.85 -20.90
C TYR A 243 -6.09 -8.77 -20.14
N LYS A 244 -4.78 -8.67 -20.40
CA LYS A 244 -3.75 -9.46 -19.68
C LYS A 244 -3.74 -9.15 -18.20
N VAL A 245 -3.77 -7.85 -17.85
CA VAL A 245 -3.78 -7.38 -16.45
C VAL A 245 -5.09 -7.78 -15.78
N LYS A 246 -6.24 -7.58 -16.44
CA LYS A 246 -7.54 -8.02 -15.91
C LYS A 246 -7.57 -9.53 -15.64
N ARG A 247 -7.05 -10.35 -16.57
CA ARG A 247 -7.00 -11.81 -16.36
C ARG A 247 -6.10 -12.20 -15.19
N ALA A 248 -4.99 -11.50 -14.98
CA ALA A 248 -4.13 -11.74 -13.83
C ALA A 248 -4.83 -11.39 -12.52
N LYS A 249 -5.52 -10.24 -12.47
CA LYS A 249 -6.33 -9.80 -11.32
C LYS A 249 -7.43 -10.79 -10.99
N GLU A 250 -8.24 -11.19 -11.96
CA GLU A 250 -9.32 -12.17 -11.75
C GLU A 250 -8.78 -13.53 -11.28
N LYS A 251 -7.62 -13.95 -11.80
CA LYS A 251 -6.97 -15.19 -11.34
C LYS A 251 -6.52 -15.08 -9.89
N GLY A 252 -5.90 -13.97 -9.49
CA GLY A 252 -5.48 -13.73 -8.10
C GLY A 252 -6.66 -13.73 -7.14
N LYS A 253 -7.72 -12.96 -7.46
CA LYS A 253 -8.97 -12.92 -6.69
C LYS A 253 -9.57 -14.32 -6.50
N ARG A 254 -9.62 -15.10 -7.58
CA ARG A 254 -10.15 -16.46 -7.55
C ARG A 254 -9.33 -17.40 -6.68
N ILE A 255 -8.00 -17.37 -6.80
CA ILE A 255 -7.10 -18.20 -5.97
C ILE A 255 -7.34 -17.94 -4.48
N VAL A 256 -7.40 -16.66 -4.10
CA VAL A 256 -7.62 -16.26 -2.70
C VAL A 256 -9.00 -16.73 -2.20
N GLY A 257 -10.05 -16.54 -3.00
CA GLY A 257 -11.41 -16.99 -2.64
C GLY A 257 -11.51 -18.50 -2.48
N GLU A 258 -10.99 -19.28 -3.42
CA GLU A 258 -11.02 -20.76 -3.38
C GLU A 258 -10.20 -21.30 -2.19
N LEU A 259 -9.05 -20.69 -1.87
CA LEU A 259 -8.27 -21.04 -0.67
C LEU A 259 -9.04 -20.73 0.61
N PHE A 260 -9.69 -19.56 0.67
CA PHE A 260 -10.48 -19.16 1.83
C PHE A 260 -11.63 -20.14 2.10
N GLU A 261 -12.42 -20.47 1.08
CA GLU A 261 -13.52 -21.42 1.18
C GLU A 261 -13.03 -22.80 1.66
N ALA A 262 -11.97 -23.33 1.04
CA ALA A 262 -11.44 -24.65 1.41
C ALA A 262 -10.98 -24.72 2.88
N PHE A 263 -10.24 -23.71 3.36
CA PHE A 263 -9.76 -23.68 4.74
C PHE A 263 -10.86 -23.36 5.75
N LEU A 264 -11.88 -22.61 5.37
CA LEU A 264 -13.03 -22.30 6.22
C LEU A 264 -13.92 -23.53 6.42
N ASP A 265 -14.14 -24.30 5.35
CA ASP A 265 -14.96 -25.52 5.38
C ASP A 265 -14.26 -26.67 6.10
N ASP A 266 -12.95 -26.80 5.93
CA ASP A 266 -12.14 -27.80 6.63
C ASP A 266 -10.84 -27.18 7.20
N PRO A 267 -10.87 -26.66 8.43
CA PRO A 267 -9.69 -26.08 9.08
C PRO A 267 -8.55 -27.08 9.33
N ALA A 268 -8.78 -28.40 9.21
CA ALA A 268 -7.72 -29.40 9.30
C ALA A 268 -6.75 -29.35 8.11
N LEU A 269 -7.09 -28.64 7.03
CA LEU A 269 -6.22 -28.35 5.88
C LEU A 269 -5.19 -27.25 6.19
N LEU A 270 -5.38 -26.46 7.25
CA LEU A 270 -4.42 -25.45 7.68
C LEU A 270 -3.15 -26.08 8.28
N PRO A 271 -2.00 -25.37 8.20
CA PRO A 271 -0.83 -25.74 8.99
C PRO A 271 -1.16 -25.84 10.48
N THR A 272 -0.48 -26.75 11.19
CA THR A 272 -0.81 -27.11 12.58
C THR A 272 -0.93 -25.91 13.52
N GLU A 273 -0.11 -24.88 13.35
CA GLU A 273 -0.14 -23.68 14.19
C GLU A 273 -1.41 -22.82 13.98
N PHE A 274 -1.89 -22.70 12.75
CA PHE A 274 -3.14 -22.02 12.42
C PHE A 274 -4.35 -22.87 12.77
N HIS A 275 -4.32 -24.18 12.48
CA HIS A 275 -5.38 -25.11 12.88
C HIS A 275 -5.67 -25.08 14.38
N ARG A 276 -4.64 -24.95 15.23
CA ARG A 276 -4.82 -24.86 16.70
C ARG A 276 -5.52 -23.57 17.14
N GLN A 277 -5.50 -22.53 16.32
CA GLN A 277 -6.15 -21.24 16.59
C GLN A 277 -7.57 -21.18 16.02
N ALA A 278 -7.88 -22.05 15.05
CA ALA A 278 -9.21 -22.16 14.48
C ALA A 278 -10.19 -22.79 15.47
N ASP A 279 -11.46 -22.38 15.37
CA ASP A 279 -12.58 -22.96 16.08
C ASP A 279 -13.33 -23.93 15.14
N THR A 280 -14.64 -23.96 15.19
CA THR A 280 -15.48 -24.81 14.34
C THR A 280 -15.48 -24.34 12.88
N PRO A 281 -15.64 -25.26 11.90
CA PRO A 281 -15.80 -24.89 10.50
C PRO A 281 -16.90 -23.85 10.29
N GLY A 282 -16.61 -22.83 9.48
CA GLY A 282 -17.54 -21.75 9.16
C GLY A 282 -17.75 -20.70 10.27
N SER A 283 -17.10 -20.82 11.44
CA SER A 283 -17.22 -19.81 12.50
C SER A 283 -16.48 -18.51 12.15
N PRO A 284 -16.90 -17.36 12.72
CA PRO A 284 -16.18 -16.09 12.54
C PRO A 284 -14.72 -16.14 13.01
N GLU A 285 -14.44 -16.89 14.08
CA GLU A 285 -13.11 -17.12 14.62
C GLU A 285 -12.23 -17.88 13.62
N THR A 286 -12.74 -18.95 13.05
CA THR A 286 -12.05 -19.71 12.00
C THR A 286 -11.84 -18.86 10.75
N ALA A 287 -12.85 -18.11 10.31
CA ALA A 287 -12.73 -17.21 9.17
C ALA A 287 -11.60 -16.19 9.38
N ARG A 288 -11.42 -15.67 10.59
CA ARG A 288 -10.36 -14.73 10.92
C ARG A 288 -8.98 -15.38 10.85
N VAL A 289 -8.81 -16.56 11.39
CA VAL A 289 -7.55 -17.33 11.32
C VAL A 289 -7.19 -17.66 9.88
N VAL A 290 -8.16 -18.08 9.07
CA VAL A 290 -7.98 -18.36 7.65
C VAL A 290 -7.57 -17.09 6.89
N CYS A 291 -8.23 -15.98 7.19
CA CYS A 291 -7.91 -14.67 6.59
C CYS A 291 -6.47 -14.25 6.91
N ASP A 292 -6.06 -14.32 8.18
CA ASP A 292 -4.70 -13.96 8.61
C ASP A 292 -3.65 -14.88 7.96
N TYR A 293 -3.93 -16.18 7.83
CA TYR A 293 -3.04 -17.14 7.16
C TYR A 293 -2.88 -16.81 5.67
N ILE A 294 -3.98 -16.54 4.96
CA ILE A 294 -3.93 -16.21 3.53
C ILE A 294 -3.28 -14.85 3.32
N ALA A 295 -3.61 -13.84 4.13
CA ALA A 295 -3.02 -12.51 4.02
C ALA A 295 -1.50 -12.52 4.23
N GLY A 296 -0.97 -13.45 5.03
CA GLY A 296 0.47 -13.63 5.24
C GLY A 296 1.22 -14.38 4.13
N MET A 297 0.53 -14.83 3.07
CA MET A 297 1.17 -15.55 1.97
C MET A 297 1.85 -14.61 0.98
N THR A 298 2.94 -15.07 0.36
CA THR A 298 3.41 -14.49 -0.90
C THR A 298 2.57 -15.01 -2.07
N ASP A 299 2.57 -14.28 -3.20
CA ASP A 299 1.89 -14.72 -4.45
C ASP A 299 2.26 -16.14 -4.82
N ARG A 300 3.55 -16.44 -4.78
CA ARG A 300 4.07 -17.76 -5.14
C ARG A 300 3.56 -18.84 -4.19
N TYR A 301 3.57 -18.57 -2.89
CA TYR A 301 3.10 -19.52 -1.89
C TYR A 301 1.58 -19.77 -2.03
N ALA A 302 0.78 -18.73 -2.26
CA ALA A 302 -0.65 -18.87 -2.51
C ALA A 302 -0.95 -19.72 -3.76
N ILE A 303 -0.20 -19.51 -4.85
CA ILE A 303 -0.32 -20.34 -6.07
C ILE A 303 0.03 -21.81 -5.77
N ASP A 304 1.09 -22.06 -5.02
CA ASP A 304 1.53 -23.41 -4.68
C ASP A 304 0.53 -24.12 -3.74
N GLN A 305 -0.02 -23.42 -2.74
CA GLN A 305 -1.09 -23.94 -1.88
C GLN A 305 -2.35 -24.27 -2.68
N HIS A 306 -2.78 -23.37 -3.55
CA HIS A 306 -3.93 -23.58 -4.41
C HIS A 306 -3.72 -24.82 -5.32
N ARG A 307 -2.51 -24.96 -5.91
CA ARG A 307 -2.18 -26.13 -6.73
C ARG A 307 -2.24 -27.42 -5.93
N GLN A 308 -1.68 -27.43 -4.71
CA GLN A 308 -1.68 -28.63 -3.85
C GLN A 308 -3.09 -29.07 -3.48
N LEU A 309 -4.01 -28.16 -3.24
CA LEU A 309 -5.38 -28.48 -2.85
C LEU A 309 -6.28 -28.88 -4.03
N PHE A 310 -6.10 -28.25 -5.19
CA PHE A 310 -7.09 -28.34 -6.27
C PHE A 310 -6.59 -29.07 -7.52
N HIS A 311 -5.29 -29.36 -7.66
CA HIS A 311 -4.76 -30.05 -8.84
C HIS A 311 -4.30 -31.47 -8.52
N VAL A 312 -5.00 -32.45 -9.06
CA VAL A 312 -4.72 -33.89 -8.86
C VAL A 312 -3.30 -34.31 -9.25
N GLU A 313 -2.67 -33.60 -10.19
CA GLU A 313 -1.29 -33.87 -10.65
C GLU A 313 -0.20 -33.38 -9.72
N ALA A 314 -0.54 -32.58 -8.69
CA ALA A 314 0.41 -32.03 -7.73
C ALA A 314 0.89 -33.00 -6.64
N TRP A 315 0.45 -34.25 -6.69
CA TRP A 315 0.82 -35.33 -5.74
C TRP A 315 2.13 -36.06 -6.09
N ARG A 316 3.00 -35.46 -6.93
CA ARG A 316 4.29 -36.03 -7.31
C ARG A 316 5.47 -35.18 -6.86
#